data_4b004c607364afdd3224c48ffd60bc55
#
_entry.id   4b004c607364afdd3224c48ffd60bc55
#
_cell.length_a   1.000
_cell.length_b   1.000
_cell.length_c   1.000
_cell.angle_alpha   90.00
_cell.angle_beta   90.00
_cell.angle_gamma   90.00
#
_symmetry.space_group_name_H-M   'P 1'
#
loop_
_entity.id
_entity.type
_entity.pdbx_description
1 polymer ?
#
loop_
_entity_poly.entity_id
_entity_poly.type
_entity_poly.pdbx_seq_one_letter_code
_entity_poly.pdbx_strand_id
1 'polypeptide(L)'
;MVEEYDSIVRNNVWDVVPRVENKSVVSSHWLYKVNQAADGSVEKHKTRFVAHGFSQVKRIDYDETFALVARYSSIISMLALSAQMGWKIHQMDVKTAFLNDQIEEEVYIEQSEGFETFDRELHVC
;
A
#
# COMPACT_ATOMS: atom_id res chain seq x y z
N MET A 1 0.36 -3.83 13.15
CA MET A 1 1.00 -4.92 12.37
C MET A 1 0.00 -6.04 12.11
N VAL A 2 -0.53 -6.70 13.13
CA VAL A 2 -1.52 -7.78 12.95
C VAL A 2 -2.74 -7.32 12.13
N GLU A 3 -3.35 -6.20 12.47
CA GLU A 3 -4.50 -5.66 11.73
C GLU A 3 -4.23 -5.39 10.25
N GLU A 4 -3.03 -4.91 9.93
CA GLU A 4 -2.62 -4.65 8.54
C GLU A 4 -2.38 -5.96 7.79
N TYR A 5 -1.71 -6.92 8.42
CA TYR A 5 -1.51 -8.25 7.87
C TYR A 5 -2.84 -8.97 7.65
N ASP A 6 -3.75 -8.94 8.62
CA ASP A 6 -5.10 -9.50 8.49
C ASP A 6 -5.90 -8.84 7.35
N SER A 7 -5.64 -7.55 7.10
CA SER A 7 -6.26 -6.85 5.97
C SER A 7 -5.70 -7.34 4.64
N ILE A 8 -4.40 -7.56 4.53
CA ILE A 8 -3.74 -8.13 3.35
C ILE A 8 -4.29 -9.53 3.06
N VAL A 9 -4.35 -10.38 4.07
CA VAL A 9 -4.87 -11.76 3.93
C VAL A 9 -6.35 -11.76 3.53
N ARG A 10 -7.18 -10.93 4.17
CA ARG A 10 -8.62 -10.85 3.84
C ARG A 10 -8.90 -10.36 2.42
N ASN A 11 -8.03 -9.53 1.86
CA ASN A 11 -8.16 -9.03 0.50
C ASN A 11 -7.46 -9.92 -0.55
N ASN A 12 -6.87 -11.06 -0.14
CA ASN A 12 -6.13 -11.97 -1.01
C ASN A 12 -5.11 -11.23 -1.89
N VAL A 13 -4.29 -10.36 -1.27
CA VAL A 13 -3.36 -9.48 -1.99
C VAL A 13 -2.25 -10.27 -2.68
N TRP A 14 -1.85 -11.41 -2.10
CA TRP A 14 -0.84 -12.31 -2.65
C TRP A 14 -1.10 -13.77 -2.30
N ASP A 15 -0.48 -14.65 -3.06
CA ASP A 15 -0.40 -16.08 -2.78
C ASP A 15 1.04 -16.45 -2.40
N VAL A 16 1.20 -17.40 -1.48
CA VAL A 16 2.53 -17.93 -1.14
C VAL A 16 2.85 -19.08 -2.10
N VAL A 17 3.91 -18.91 -2.85
CA VAL A 17 4.35 -19.87 -3.88
C VAL A 17 5.79 -20.32 -3.66
N PRO A 18 6.20 -21.48 -4.16
CA PRO A 18 7.60 -21.87 -4.16
C PRO A 18 8.46 -20.83 -4.88
N ARG A 19 9.66 -20.56 -4.37
CA ARG A 19 10.59 -19.61 -4.95
C ARG A 19 10.95 -20.04 -6.38
N VAL A 20 10.70 -19.16 -7.34
CA VAL A 20 10.97 -19.41 -8.76
C VAL A 20 12.43 -19.07 -9.06
N GLU A 21 13.15 -20.03 -9.64
CA GLU A 21 14.51 -19.78 -10.09
C GLU A 21 14.54 -18.73 -11.22
N ASN A 22 15.54 -17.86 -11.21
CA ASN A 22 15.75 -16.79 -12.18
C ASN A 22 14.72 -15.63 -12.17
N LYS A 23 13.88 -15.54 -11.15
CA LYS A 23 13.03 -14.35 -10.93
C LYS A 23 13.63 -13.46 -9.84
N SER A 24 13.53 -12.16 -10.04
CA SER A 24 13.89 -11.17 -9.02
C SER A 24 12.89 -11.25 -7.88
N VAL A 25 13.39 -11.30 -6.65
CA VAL A 25 12.55 -11.22 -5.45
C VAL A 25 12.78 -9.87 -4.78
N VAL A 26 11.71 -9.11 -4.64
CA VAL A 26 11.72 -7.80 -4.04
C VAL A 26 11.72 -7.94 -2.52
N SER A 27 12.67 -7.32 -1.86
CA SER A 27 12.70 -7.26 -0.40
C SER A 27 11.66 -6.29 0.15
N SER A 28 11.22 -6.51 1.37
CA SER A 28 10.15 -5.75 2.01
C SER A 28 10.45 -5.50 3.48
N HIS A 29 9.75 -4.54 4.07
CA HIS A 29 9.84 -4.28 5.50
C HIS A 29 8.57 -3.62 6.05
N TRP A 30 8.41 -3.66 7.37
CA TRP A 30 7.36 -2.96 8.07
C TRP A 30 7.78 -1.54 8.45
N LEU A 31 6.99 -0.56 8.05
CA LEU A 31 7.11 0.82 8.51
C LEU A 31 6.13 1.07 9.65
N TYR A 32 6.66 1.59 10.76
CA TYR A 32 5.86 1.98 11.93
C TYR A 32 5.88 3.50 12.08
N LYS A 33 4.70 4.06 12.23
CA LYS A 33 4.54 5.49 12.52
C LYS A 33 3.60 5.69 13.69
N VAL A 34 4.03 6.50 14.64
CA VAL A 34 3.18 6.96 15.76
C VAL A 34 2.70 8.37 15.43
N ASN A 35 1.39 8.55 15.37
CA ASN A 35 0.79 9.86 15.28
C ASN A 35 0.53 10.36 16.70
N GLN A 36 0.97 11.59 16.98
CA GLN A 36 0.74 12.25 18.25
C GLN A 36 -0.30 13.34 18.08
N ALA A 37 -1.19 13.47 19.05
CA ALA A 37 -2.11 14.58 19.16
C ALA A 37 -1.36 15.88 19.57
N ALA A 38 -2.03 17.02 19.50
CA ALA A 38 -1.44 18.32 19.83
C ALA A 38 -0.99 18.44 21.31
N ASP A 39 -1.53 17.62 22.19
CA ASP A 39 -1.15 17.53 23.62
C ASP A 39 0.03 16.58 23.87
N GLY A 40 0.59 15.96 22.83
CA GLY A 40 1.70 15.01 22.91
C GLY A 40 1.27 13.56 23.22
N SER A 41 -0.01 13.29 23.44
CA SER A 41 -0.52 11.93 23.61
C SER A 41 -0.46 11.15 22.29
N VAL A 42 -0.38 9.82 22.39
CA VAL A 42 -0.41 8.95 21.22
C VAL A 42 -1.85 8.81 20.73
N GLU A 43 -2.13 9.37 19.55
CA GLU A 43 -3.44 9.30 18.92
C GLU A 43 -3.63 7.97 18.17
N LYS A 44 -2.64 7.57 17.39
CA LYS A 44 -2.74 6.38 16.55
C LYS A 44 -1.37 5.80 16.18
N HIS A 45 -1.27 4.47 16.24
CA HIS A 45 -0.19 3.73 15.61
C HIS A 45 -0.58 3.39 14.16
N LYS A 46 0.29 3.70 13.21
CA LYS A 46 0.13 3.30 11.81
C LYS A 46 1.23 2.34 11.43
N THR A 47 0.86 1.27 10.76
CA THR A 47 1.78 0.27 10.22
C THR A 47 1.56 0.18 8.72
N ARG A 48 2.62 0.01 7.95
CA ARG A 48 2.55 -0.24 6.51
C ARG A 48 3.57 -1.30 6.13
N PHE A 49 3.16 -2.22 5.30
CA PHE A 49 4.07 -3.12 4.61
C PHE A 49 4.56 -2.44 3.33
N VAL A 50 5.86 -2.39 3.12
CA VAL A 50 6.47 -1.62 2.02
C VAL A 50 7.53 -2.45 1.33
N ALA A 51 7.44 -2.56 0.01
CA ALA A 51 8.49 -3.11 -0.84
C ALA A 51 9.64 -2.10 -0.99
N HIS A 52 10.88 -2.59 -1.02
CA HIS A 52 12.05 -1.75 -1.22
C HIS A 52 12.18 -1.36 -2.69
N GLY A 53 11.98 -0.07 -3.02
CA GLY A 53 12.08 0.43 -4.38
C GLY A 53 13.44 0.21 -5.05
N PHE A 54 14.53 0.13 -4.27
CA PHE A 54 15.87 -0.14 -4.81
C PHE A 54 16.07 -1.59 -5.27
N SER A 55 15.23 -2.52 -4.81
CA SER A 55 15.25 -3.93 -5.24
C SER A 55 14.30 -4.20 -6.41
N GLN A 56 13.52 -3.20 -6.83
CA GLN A 56 12.62 -3.29 -7.98
C GLN A 56 13.34 -2.90 -9.28
N VAL A 57 13.07 -3.64 -10.34
CA VAL A 57 13.64 -3.41 -11.67
C VAL A 57 12.57 -2.84 -12.59
N LYS A 58 12.85 -1.67 -13.17
CA LYS A 58 11.94 -1.04 -14.13
C LYS A 58 11.72 -1.94 -15.35
N ARG A 59 10.48 -2.03 -15.81
CA ARG A 59 9.97 -2.89 -16.90
C ARG A 59 9.94 -4.39 -16.57
N ILE A 60 10.20 -4.78 -15.32
CA ILE A 60 10.03 -6.13 -14.82
C ILE A 60 9.02 -6.11 -13.68
N ASP A 61 9.29 -5.30 -12.64
CA ASP A 61 8.47 -5.20 -11.44
C ASP A 61 7.50 -4.00 -11.48
N TYR A 62 7.71 -3.05 -12.40
CA TYR A 62 6.82 -1.91 -12.65
C TYR A 62 7.13 -1.22 -13.98
N ASP A 63 6.12 -0.70 -14.65
CA ASP A 63 6.29 0.10 -15.88
C ASP A 63 6.36 1.59 -15.60
N GLU A 64 5.44 2.13 -14.82
CA GLU A 64 5.36 3.56 -14.50
C GLU A 64 5.24 3.79 -12.99
N THR A 65 5.92 4.86 -12.52
CA THR A 65 5.83 5.30 -11.11
C THR A 65 4.93 6.53 -10.93
N PHE A 66 4.10 6.85 -11.92
CA PHE A 66 3.31 8.06 -11.92
C PHE A 66 2.04 7.90 -11.10
N ALA A 67 2.01 8.45 -9.89
CA ALA A 67 0.80 8.57 -9.09
C ALA A 67 0.01 9.81 -9.52
N LEU A 68 -1.26 9.63 -9.89
CA LEU A 68 -2.18 10.72 -10.14
C LEU A 68 -2.52 11.43 -8.83
N VAL A 69 -1.92 12.59 -8.60
CA VAL A 69 -2.25 13.45 -7.46
C VAL A 69 -3.20 14.56 -7.93
N ALA A 70 -4.37 14.66 -7.30
CA ALA A 70 -5.31 15.73 -7.58
C ALA A 70 -4.67 17.09 -7.28
N ARG A 71 -4.71 18.00 -8.27
CA ARG A 71 -4.15 19.36 -8.11
C ARG A 71 -5.01 20.14 -7.11
N TYR A 72 -4.36 20.86 -6.23
CA TYR A 72 -5.03 21.71 -5.23
C TYR A 72 -6.01 22.71 -5.88
N SER A 73 -5.64 23.27 -7.04
CA SER A 73 -6.50 24.17 -7.83
C SER A 73 -7.81 23.51 -8.26
N SER A 74 -7.79 22.24 -8.64
CA SER A 74 -8.98 21.49 -9.02
C SER A 74 -9.93 21.30 -7.82
N ILE A 75 -9.38 20.98 -6.66
CA ILE A 75 -10.15 20.84 -5.42
C ILE A 75 -10.82 22.17 -5.05
N ILE A 76 -10.05 23.28 -5.06
CA ILE A 76 -10.58 24.63 -4.76
C ILE A 76 -11.66 25.03 -5.76
N SER A 77 -11.47 24.77 -7.06
CA SER A 77 -12.47 25.09 -8.08
C SER A 77 -13.77 24.33 -7.87
N MET A 78 -13.70 23.04 -7.50
CA MET A 78 -14.90 22.25 -7.19
C MET A 78 -15.61 22.78 -5.93
N LEU A 79 -14.86 23.15 -4.89
CA LEU A 79 -15.41 23.74 -3.68
C LEU A 79 -16.12 25.08 -3.97
N ALA A 80 -15.49 25.95 -4.74
CA ALA A 80 -16.06 27.26 -5.12
C ALA A 80 -17.34 27.11 -5.94
N LEU A 81 -17.32 26.21 -6.94
CA LEU A 81 -18.49 25.93 -7.76
C LEU A 81 -19.64 25.35 -6.92
N SER A 82 -19.34 24.40 -6.04
CA SER A 82 -20.33 23.79 -5.16
C SER A 82 -20.97 24.81 -4.23
N ALA A 83 -20.17 25.73 -3.68
CA ALA A 83 -20.67 26.81 -2.84
C ALA A 83 -21.61 27.76 -3.63
N GLN A 84 -21.24 28.11 -4.86
CA GLN A 84 -22.06 28.96 -5.74
C GLN A 84 -23.38 28.30 -6.15
N MET A 85 -23.34 26.98 -6.40
CA MET A 85 -24.52 26.22 -6.84
C MET A 85 -25.35 25.67 -5.68
N GLY A 86 -24.94 25.87 -4.44
CA GLY A 86 -25.60 25.31 -3.25
C GLY A 86 -25.54 23.79 -3.15
N TRP A 87 -24.53 23.15 -3.77
CA TRP A 87 -24.38 21.70 -3.72
C TRP A 87 -23.80 21.23 -2.39
N LYS A 88 -24.23 20.05 -1.98
CA LYS A 88 -23.62 19.38 -0.82
C LYS A 88 -22.39 18.60 -1.26
N ILE A 89 -21.31 18.76 -0.51
CA ILE A 89 -20.07 18.01 -0.73
C ILE A 89 -19.97 16.93 0.33
N HIS A 90 -19.62 15.72 -0.09
CA HIS A 90 -19.33 14.60 0.78
C HIS A 90 -17.85 14.22 0.60
N GLN A 91 -17.11 14.25 1.70
CA GLN A 91 -15.75 13.72 1.73
C GLN A 91 -15.80 12.27 2.20
N MET A 92 -15.22 11.38 1.41
CA MET A 92 -15.13 9.96 1.71
C MET A 92 -13.67 9.51 1.64
N ASP A 93 -13.29 8.65 2.56
CA ASP A 93 -11.99 7.98 2.57
C ASP A 93 -12.19 6.48 2.36
N VAL A 94 -11.47 5.91 1.41
CA VAL A 94 -11.57 4.49 1.09
C VAL A 94 -10.55 3.74 1.94
N LYS A 95 -11.04 2.89 2.83
CA LYS A 95 -10.18 1.96 3.56
C LYS A 95 -9.59 0.93 2.61
N THR A 96 -8.30 0.63 2.77
CA THR A 96 -7.61 -0.40 1.99
C THR A 96 -7.66 -0.18 0.46
N ALA A 97 -7.72 1.09 -0.01
CA ALA A 97 -7.81 1.41 -1.44
C ALA A 97 -6.75 0.70 -2.28
N PHE A 98 -5.51 0.67 -1.81
CA PHE A 98 -4.39 0.03 -2.52
C PHE A 98 -4.43 -1.50 -2.52
N LEU A 99 -5.23 -2.11 -1.64
CA LEU A 99 -5.38 -3.58 -1.59
C LEU A 99 -6.53 -4.09 -2.48
N ASN A 100 -7.28 -3.19 -3.09
CA ASN A 100 -8.39 -3.52 -3.98
C ASN A 100 -8.03 -3.38 -5.46
N ASP A 101 -6.81 -2.96 -5.76
CA ASP A 101 -6.31 -2.84 -7.13
C ASP A 101 -5.46 -4.07 -7.47
N GLN A 102 -5.50 -4.48 -8.74
CA GLN A 102 -4.71 -5.59 -9.25
C GLN A 102 -3.48 -5.04 -9.96
N ILE A 103 -2.33 -5.59 -9.61
CA ILE A 103 -1.08 -5.32 -10.31
C ILE A 103 -1.07 -6.24 -11.54
N GLU A 104 -0.83 -5.68 -12.73
CA GLU A 104 -0.76 -6.43 -13.98
C GLU A 104 0.57 -7.21 -14.09
N GLU A 105 1.61 -6.73 -13.42
CA GLU A 105 2.93 -7.35 -13.41
C GLU A 105 3.01 -8.48 -12.38
N GLU A 106 3.76 -9.51 -12.73
CA GLU A 106 4.07 -10.63 -11.84
C GLU A 106 5.26 -10.28 -10.93
N VAL A 107 4.98 -9.85 -9.70
CA VAL A 107 5.97 -9.40 -8.73
C VAL A 107 6.11 -10.41 -7.60
N TYR A 108 7.33 -10.85 -7.32
CA TYR A 108 7.65 -11.75 -6.21
C TYR A 108 8.23 -10.96 -5.05
N ILE A 109 7.64 -11.11 -3.86
CA ILE A 109 8.05 -10.41 -2.65
C ILE A 109 8.47 -11.43 -1.59
N GLU A 110 9.49 -11.13 -0.81
CA GLU A 110 9.85 -11.94 0.36
C GLU A 110 8.70 -11.98 1.36
N GLN A 111 8.44 -13.17 1.94
CA GLN A 111 7.44 -13.30 3.00
C GLN A 111 7.68 -12.28 4.11
N SER A 112 6.59 -11.73 4.62
CA SER A 112 6.61 -10.72 5.67
C SER A 112 7.24 -11.24 6.95
N GLU A 113 8.25 -10.54 7.45
CA GLU A 113 8.92 -10.87 8.71
C GLU A 113 7.94 -10.94 9.87
N GLY A 114 7.96 -12.05 10.60
CA GLY A 114 7.07 -12.34 11.72
C GLY A 114 5.69 -12.89 11.34
N PHE A 115 5.45 -13.15 10.06
CA PHE A 115 4.21 -13.75 9.52
C PHE A 115 4.52 -14.82 8.46
N GLU A 116 5.68 -15.45 8.55
CA GLU A 116 6.06 -16.50 7.63
C GLU A 116 5.14 -17.71 7.81
N THR A 117 4.50 -18.13 6.72
CA THR A 117 3.64 -19.33 6.70
C THR A 117 4.43 -20.58 6.33
N PHE A 118 5.47 -20.40 5.51
CA PHE A 118 6.35 -21.46 5.03
C PHE A 118 7.82 -21.04 5.16
N ASP A 119 8.73 -21.97 4.88
CA ASP A 119 10.15 -21.68 4.85
C ASP A 119 10.46 -20.48 3.91
N ARG A 120 10.99 -19.42 4.49
CA ARG A 120 11.25 -18.14 3.80
C ARG A 120 12.28 -18.27 2.67
N GLU A 121 13.20 -19.22 2.77
CA GLU A 121 14.20 -19.45 1.74
C GLU A 121 13.60 -20.14 0.50
N LEU A 122 12.57 -20.95 0.72
CA LEU A 122 11.95 -21.79 -0.31
C LEU A 122 10.66 -21.20 -0.89
N HIS A 123 10.03 -20.23 -0.20
CA HIS A 123 8.73 -19.67 -0.61
C HIS A 123 8.74 -18.14 -0.60
N VAL A 124 8.00 -17.57 -1.54
CA VAL A 124 7.78 -16.12 -1.73
C VAL A 124 6.28 -15.82 -1.86
N CYS A 125 5.92 -14.55 -1.70
CA CYS A 125 4.57 -14.04 -1.96
C CYS A 125 4.50 -13.41 -3.35
#